data_2e2dbd156cc8f956e878f45d5d658f71
#
_entry.id   2e2dbd156cc8f956e878f45d5d658f71
#
_cell.length_a   1.000
_cell.length_b   1.000
_cell.length_c   1.000
_cell.angle_alpha   90.00
_cell.angle_beta   90.00
_cell.angle_gamma   90.00
#
_symmetry.space_group_name_H-M   'P 1'
#
loop_
_entity.id
_entity.type
_entity.pdbx_description
1 polymer ?
#
loop_
_entity_poly.entity_id
_entity_poly.type
_entity_poly.pdbx_seq_one_letter_code
_entity_poly.pdbx_strand_id
1 'polypeptide(L)'
;MYSGKSRNNSVSYFDMQFITSSISTTLVLLLLGLVVFFVLTAHNLSVYVKENINFSIIISDDMKETDILKLQKKLDKEVFVRSTEYISKKQALHEQIEAMGTDPQDFLGYNPLHASIEVKLHSDYANTDSIAKIEKEIKKNTNVQAVSYTHLRAHETDSYL
;
A
#
# COMPACT_ATOMS: atom_id res chain seq x y z
N MET A 1 15.60 -40.90 -69.13
CA MET A 1 15.51 -41.67 -67.90
C MET A 1 16.03 -40.81 -66.77
N TYR A 2 15.14 -40.10 -66.10
CA TYR A 2 15.49 -39.31 -64.91
C TYR A 2 14.98 -40.02 -63.67
N SER A 3 15.87 -40.61 -62.89
CA SER A 3 15.53 -41.23 -61.62
C SER A 3 15.47 -40.16 -60.56
N GLY A 4 14.25 -39.77 -60.16
CA GLY A 4 14.03 -38.87 -59.03
C GLY A 4 14.30 -39.58 -57.70
N LYS A 5 15.40 -39.19 -57.03
CA LYS A 5 15.77 -39.67 -55.71
C LYS A 5 14.86 -38.98 -54.67
N SER A 6 13.80 -39.67 -54.25
CA SER A 6 12.95 -39.28 -53.13
C SER A 6 13.81 -39.23 -51.87
N ARG A 7 14.07 -38.02 -51.35
CA ARG A 7 14.60 -37.82 -50.00
C ARG A 7 13.49 -38.11 -48.99
N ASN A 8 13.48 -39.30 -48.46
CA ASN A 8 12.68 -39.61 -47.29
C ASN A 8 13.31 -38.90 -46.08
N ASN A 9 12.75 -37.77 -45.72
CA ASN A 9 13.01 -37.14 -44.40
C ASN A 9 12.27 -37.99 -43.35
N SER A 10 12.78 -39.15 -43.03
CA SER A 10 12.41 -39.85 -41.81
C SER A 10 13.07 -39.06 -40.66
N VAL A 11 12.33 -38.18 -40.04
CA VAL A 11 12.69 -37.65 -38.74
C VAL A 11 12.86 -38.86 -37.84
N SER A 12 14.07 -39.12 -37.39
CA SER A 12 14.36 -40.32 -36.57
C SER A 12 13.48 -40.27 -35.32
N TYR A 13 12.90 -41.38 -34.93
CA TYR A 13 12.10 -41.47 -33.68
C TYR A 13 12.90 -40.98 -32.47
N PHE A 14 14.21 -41.13 -32.50
CA PHE A 14 15.13 -40.59 -31.48
C PHE A 14 15.11 -39.07 -31.44
N ASP A 15 15.08 -38.40 -32.60
CA ASP A 15 15.06 -36.91 -32.63
C ASP A 15 13.71 -36.38 -32.09
N MET A 16 12.59 -37.04 -32.42
CA MET A 16 11.28 -36.69 -31.92
C MET A 16 11.16 -36.88 -30.40
N GLN A 17 11.69 -37.97 -29.87
CA GLN A 17 11.67 -38.26 -28.44
C GLN A 17 12.56 -37.25 -27.65
N PHE A 18 13.70 -36.86 -28.21
CA PHE A 18 14.58 -35.87 -27.64
C PHE A 18 13.93 -34.48 -27.59
N ILE A 19 13.27 -34.07 -28.66
CA ILE A 19 12.53 -32.81 -28.77
C ILE A 19 11.39 -32.76 -27.72
N THR A 20 10.59 -33.81 -27.65
CA THR A 20 9.47 -33.91 -26.71
C THR A 20 9.95 -33.83 -25.25
N SER A 21 11.02 -34.55 -24.91
CA SER A 21 11.60 -34.53 -23.60
C SER A 21 12.15 -33.16 -23.24
N SER A 22 12.86 -32.50 -24.17
CA SER A 22 13.39 -31.15 -23.96
C SER A 22 12.28 -30.13 -23.74
N ILE A 23 11.20 -30.18 -24.55
CA ILE A 23 10.05 -29.28 -24.38
C ILE A 23 9.39 -29.50 -23.03
N SER A 24 9.15 -30.75 -22.63
CA SER A 24 8.54 -31.07 -21.33
C SER A 24 9.38 -30.59 -20.17
N THR A 25 10.68 -30.82 -20.20
CA THR A 25 11.60 -30.35 -19.13
C THR A 25 11.65 -28.84 -19.05
N THR A 26 11.71 -28.16 -20.19
CA THR A 26 11.70 -26.69 -20.25
C THR A 26 10.40 -26.12 -19.69
N LEU A 27 9.26 -26.73 -20.00
CA LEU A 27 7.95 -26.30 -19.51
C LEU A 27 7.86 -26.44 -17.98
N VAL A 28 8.33 -27.57 -17.44
CA VAL A 28 8.37 -27.79 -15.98
C VAL A 28 9.26 -26.77 -15.28
N LEU A 29 10.45 -26.50 -15.80
CA LEU A 29 11.36 -25.49 -15.24
C LEU A 29 10.78 -24.09 -15.33
N LEU A 30 10.09 -23.76 -16.42
CA LEU A 30 9.41 -22.47 -16.58
C LEU A 30 8.29 -22.30 -15.55
N LEU A 31 7.47 -23.32 -15.34
CA LEU A 31 6.39 -23.29 -14.34
C LEU A 31 6.98 -23.15 -12.92
N LEU A 32 8.05 -23.88 -12.61
CA LEU A 32 8.74 -23.78 -11.32
C LEU A 32 9.30 -22.37 -11.11
N GLY A 33 9.93 -21.80 -12.13
CA GLY A 33 10.43 -20.42 -12.10
C GLY A 33 9.31 -19.39 -11.90
N LEU A 34 8.17 -19.58 -12.55
CA LEU A 34 6.98 -18.73 -12.35
C LEU A 34 6.46 -18.79 -10.90
N VAL A 35 6.37 -19.98 -10.34
CA VAL A 35 5.91 -20.14 -8.94
C VAL A 35 6.84 -19.41 -7.99
N VAL A 36 8.15 -19.58 -8.10
CA VAL A 36 9.14 -18.88 -7.28
C VAL A 36 9.02 -17.37 -7.47
N PHE A 37 8.90 -16.91 -8.71
CA PHE A 37 8.72 -15.50 -9.03
C PHE A 37 7.47 -14.91 -8.34
N PHE A 38 6.34 -15.58 -8.41
CA PHE A 38 5.10 -15.12 -7.76
C PHE A 38 5.22 -15.08 -6.25
N VAL A 39 5.84 -16.09 -5.63
CA VAL A 39 6.05 -16.14 -4.18
C VAL A 39 6.90 -14.96 -3.72
N LEU A 40 8.03 -14.69 -4.38
CA LEU A 40 8.90 -13.57 -4.05
C LEU A 40 8.22 -12.22 -4.27
N THR A 41 7.48 -12.07 -5.37
CA THR A 41 6.75 -10.83 -5.68
C THR A 41 5.63 -10.57 -4.67
N ALA A 42 4.87 -11.61 -4.29
CA ALA A 42 3.81 -11.48 -3.30
C ALA A 42 4.35 -11.07 -1.92
N HIS A 43 5.50 -11.62 -1.52
CA HIS A 43 6.14 -11.23 -0.28
C HIS A 43 6.56 -9.75 -0.28
N ASN A 44 7.26 -9.31 -1.32
CA ASN A 44 7.70 -7.93 -1.46
C ASN A 44 6.52 -6.94 -1.53
N LEU A 45 5.45 -7.30 -2.24
CA LEU A 45 4.25 -6.49 -2.34
C LEU A 45 3.55 -6.36 -0.97
N SER A 46 3.48 -7.44 -0.21
CA SER A 46 2.89 -7.42 1.15
C SER A 46 3.63 -6.46 2.08
N VAL A 47 4.96 -6.45 2.05
CA VAL A 47 5.77 -5.52 2.84
C VAL A 47 5.55 -4.08 2.36
N TYR A 48 5.59 -3.85 1.05
CA TYR A 48 5.38 -2.52 0.47
C TYR A 48 4.01 -1.93 0.84
N VAL A 49 2.94 -2.72 0.76
CA VAL A 49 1.59 -2.26 1.14
C VAL A 49 1.53 -1.94 2.64
N LYS A 50 2.11 -2.78 3.49
CA LYS A 50 2.14 -2.54 4.95
C LYS A 50 2.92 -1.27 5.32
N GLU A 51 4.03 -0.99 4.65
CA GLU A 51 4.84 0.21 4.90
C GLU A 51 4.16 1.52 4.45
N ASN A 52 3.17 1.44 3.58
CA ASN A 52 2.38 2.58 3.10
C ASN A 52 1.05 2.75 3.86
N ILE A 53 0.80 1.96 4.90
CA ILE A 53 -0.34 2.22 5.80
C ILE A 53 -0.01 3.42 6.67
N ASN A 54 -0.73 4.49 6.44
CA ASN A 54 -0.69 5.72 7.22
C ASN A 54 -2.06 5.97 7.87
N PHE A 55 -2.03 6.59 9.00
CA PHE A 55 -3.21 7.17 9.61
C PHE A 55 -2.99 8.65 9.86
N SER A 56 -4.06 9.43 9.75
CA SER A 56 -4.04 10.86 9.98
C SER A 56 -4.70 11.18 11.31
N ILE A 57 -3.98 11.88 12.16
CA ILE A 57 -4.49 12.42 13.41
C ILE A 57 -5.04 13.80 13.11
N ILE A 58 -6.35 13.96 13.16
CA ILE A 58 -7.02 15.26 12.97
C ILE A 58 -6.88 16.07 14.25
N ILE A 59 -6.32 17.25 14.11
CA ILE A 59 -6.01 18.16 15.21
C ILE A 59 -7.18 19.14 15.40
N SER A 60 -7.50 19.45 16.67
CA SER A 60 -8.45 20.50 16.99
C SER A 60 -7.95 21.87 16.56
N ASP A 61 -8.84 22.69 16.04
CA ASP A 61 -8.55 24.05 15.57
C ASP A 61 -8.04 24.98 16.69
N ASP A 62 -8.35 24.64 17.93
CA ASP A 62 -7.93 25.40 19.13
C ASP A 62 -6.50 25.09 19.58
N MET A 63 -5.84 24.10 18.96
CA MET A 63 -4.50 23.67 19.37
C MET A 63 -3.44 24.64 18.85
N LYS A 64 -2.57 25.09 19.75
CA LYS A 64 -1.48 25.99 19.41
C LYS A 64 -0.40 25.23 18.62
N GLU A 65 0.23 25.91 17.68
CA GLU A 65 1.29 25.33 16.84
C GLU A 65 2.44 24.73 17.67
N THR A 66 2.76 25.34 18.80
CA THR A 66 3.77 24.83 19.75
C THR A 66 3.39 23.46 20.33
N ASP A 67 2.10 23.21 20.54
CA ASP A 67 1.62 21.96 21.12
C ASP A 67 1.48 20.89 20.04
N ILE A 68 1.18 21.28 18.80
CA ILE A 68 1.23 20.40 17.62
C ILE A 68 2.64 19.85 17.43
N LEU A 69 3.65 20.72 17.48
CA LEU A 69 5.06 20.32 17.37
C LEU A 69 5.52 19.42 18.51
N LYS A 70 5.01 19.64 19.73
CA LYS A 70 5.30 18.74 20.87
C LYS A 70 4.66 17.37 20.66
N LEU A 71 3.41 17.34 20.18
CA LEU A 71 2.71 16.09 19.86
C LEU A 71 3.45 15.32 18.77
N GLN A 72 3.86 15.99 17.69
CA GLN A 72 4.64 15.40 16.62
C GLN A 72 5.94 14.79 17.14
N LYS A 73 6.73 15.55 17.92
CA LYS A 73 7.97 15.05 18.53
C LYS A 73 7.76 13.91 19.51
N LYS A 74 6.59 13.82 20.15
CA LYS A 74 6.23 12.70 21.00
C LYS A 74 5.94 11.46 20.16
N LEU A 75 5.19 11.61 19.07
CA LEU A 75 4.88 10.54 18.14
C LEU A 75 6.13 9.99 17.47
N ASP A 76 7.06 10.85 17.05
CA ASP A 76 8.34 10.44 16.43
C ASP A 76 9.21 9.56 17.34
N LYS A 77 8.98 9.58 18.65
CA LYS A 77 9.71 8.74 19.61
C LYS A 77 9.05 7.38 19.85
N GLU A 78 7.84 7.19 19.36
CA GLU A 78 7.12 5.94 19.55
C GLU A 78 7.69 4.84 18.64
N VAL A 79 7.85 3.65 19.17
CA VAL A 79 8.49 2.50 18.49
C VAL A 79 7.74 2.07 17.22
N PHE A 80 6.44 2.32 17.17
CA PHE A 80 5.60 1.95 16.03
C PHE A 80 5.63 2.98 14.90
N VAL A 81 6.17 4.19 15.14
CA VAL A 81 6.20 5.30 14.18
C VAL A 81 7.48 5.24 13.36
N ARG A 82 7.32 5.23 12.04
CA ARG A 82 8.43 5.34 11.07
C ARG A 82 8.76 6.80 10.78
N SER A 83 7.74 7.60 10.56
CA SER A 83 7.86 9.05 10.34
C SER A 83 6.52 9.74 10.57
N THR A 84 6.57 11.01 10.90
CA THR A 84 5.39 11.88 11.00
C THR A 84 5.54 13.07 10.07
N GLU A 85 4.41 13.54 9.52
CA GLU A 85 4.33 14.72 8.67
C GLU A 85 3.16 15.60 9.11
N TYR A 86 3.44 16.87 9.40
CA TYR A 86 2.41 17.84 9.74
C TYR A 86 1.85 18.47 8.48
N ILE A 87 0.56 18.33 8.26
CA ILE A 87 -0.18 18.92 7.15
C ILE A 87 -1.04 20.06 7.69
N SER A 88 -0.71 21.27 7.31
CA SER A 88 -1.49 22.46 7.68
C SER A 88 -2.83 22.50 6.92
N LYS A 89 -3.81 23.25 7.42
CA LYS A 89 -5.09 23.49 6.74
C LYS A 89 -4.93 24.00 5.30
N LYS A 90 -3.94 24.84 5.06
CA LYS A 90 -3.66 25.41 3.74
C LYS A 90 -3.08 24.37 2.80
N GLN A 91 -2.18 23.53 3.30
CA GLN A 91 -1.59 22.45 2.54
C GLN A 91 -2.64 21.38 2.21
N ALA A 92 -3.45 20.97 3.19
CA ALA A 92 -4.55 20.02 2.97
C ALA A 92 -5.52 20.51 1.89
N LEU A 93 -5.85 21.83 1.89
CA LEU A 93 -6.67 22.41 0.86
C LEU A 93 -6.01 22.38 -0.52
N HIS A 94 -4.73 22.69 -0.60
CA HIS A 94 -3.98 22.67 -1.85
C HIS A 94 -3.93 21.26 -2.46
N GLU A 95 -3.61 20.26 -1.65
CA GLU A 95 -3.60 18.86 -2.05
C GLU A 95 -4.99 18.37 -2.50
N GLN A 96 -6.05 18.82 -1.81
CA GLN A 96 -7.43 18.52 -2.18
C GLN A 96 -7.82 19.13 -3.55
N ILE A 97 -7.44 20.37 -3.80
CA ILE A 97 -7.68 21.05 -5.07
C ILE A 97 -6.92 20.35 -6.20
N GLU A 98 -5.65 19.97 -5.98
CA GLU A 98 -4.87 19.22 -6.97
C GLU A 98 -5.49 17.85 -7.28
N ALA A 99 -5.98 17.14 -6.25
CA ALA A 99 -6.56 15.81 -6.42
C ALA A 99 -7.94 15.82 -7.05
N MET A 100 -8.79 16.79 -6.70
CA MET A 100 -10.19 16.83 -7.13
C MET A 100 -10.46 17.84 -8.26
N GLY A 101 -9.52 18.75 -8.53
CA GLY A 101 -9.67 19.80 -9.55
C GLY A 101 -10.69 20.89 -9.19
N THR A 102 -11.17 20.91 -7.94
CA THR A 102 -12.23 21.85 -7.50
C THR A 102 -11.88 22.38 -6.10
N ASP A 103 -12.04 23.68 -5.90
CA ASP A 103 -11.84 24.30 -4.60
C ASP A 103 -13.15 24.19 -3.77
N PRO A 104 -13.14 23.49 -2.63
CA PRO A 104 -14.30 23.40 -1.76
C PRO A 104 -14.69 24.77 -1.15
N GLN A 105 -13.80 25.74 -1.09
CA GLN A 105 -14.10 27.09 -0.60
C GLN A 105 -15.06 27.84 -1.54
N ASP A 106 -15.05 27.55 -2.84
CA ASP A 106 -15.96 28.18 -3.81
C ASP A 106 -17.43 27.87 -3.51
N PHE A 107 -17.71 26.72 -2.91
CA PHE A 107 -19.06 26.30 -2.57
C PHE A 107 -19.45 26.60 -1.11
N LEU A 108 -18.48 26.47 -0.19
CA LEU A 108 -18.75 26.56 1.24
C LEU A 108 -18.48 27.96 1.82
N GLY A 109 -17.67 28.79 1.12
CA GLY A 109 -17.25 30.09 1.62
C GLY A 109 -16.17 30.07 2.71
N TYR A 110 -15.73 28.88 3.13
CA TYR A 110 -14.66 28.68 4.12
C TYR A 110 -13.91 27.37 3.84
N ASN A 111 -12.70 27.25 4.38
CA ASN A 111 -11.93 26.00 4.30
C ASN A 111 -12.47 24.97 5.30
N PRO A 112 -13.11 23.87 4.82
CA PRO A 112 -13.67 22.84 5.69
C PRO A 112 -12.62 21.85 6.24
N LEU A 113 -11.38 21.94 5.76
CA LEU A 113 -10.34 20.97 6.12
C LEU A 113 -9.67 21.36 7.44
N HIS A 114 -9.28 20.36 8.19
CA HIS A 114 -8.55 20.51 9.45
C HIS A 114 -7.06 20.24 9.24
N ALA A 115 -6.24 20.79 10.13
CA ALA A 115 -4.84 20.40 10.20
C ALA A 115 -4.74 18.96 10.71
N SER A 116 -3.75 18.22 10.21
CA SER A 116 -3.53 16.83 10.61
C SER A 116 -2.05 16.51 10.74
N ILE A 117 -1.75 15.46 11.50
CA ILE A 117 -0.43 14.82 11.50
C ILE A 117 -0.61 13.46 10.83
N GLU A 118 0.01 13.27 9.69
CA GLU A 118 0.14 11.95 9.08
C GLU A 118 1.22 11.16 9.78
N VAL A 119 0.89 9.93 10.16
CA VAL A 119 1.78 9.01 10.84
C VAL A 119 1.95 7.78 9.97
N LYS A 120 3.18 7.51 9.55
CA LYS A 120 3.56 6.28 8.84
C LYS A 120 4.05 5.27 9.84
N LEU A 121 3.50 4.06 9.78
CA LEU A 121 3.86 2.97 10.68
C LEU A 121 5.03 2.13 10.14
N HIS A 122 5.76 1.50 11.03
CA HIS A 122 6.61 0.37 10.64
C HIS A 122 5.74 -0.82 10.25
N SER A 123 6.18 -1.62 9.27
CA SER A 123 5.46 -2.77 8.71
C SER A 123 4.98 -3.78 9.76
N ASP A 124 5.72 -3.94 10.85
CA ASP A 124 5.41 -4.87 11.94
C ASP A 124 4.18 -4.45 12.75
N TYR A 125 3.89 -3.15 12.78
CA TYR A 125 2.73 -2.56 13.47
C TYR A 125 1.56 -2.24 12.53
N ALA A 126 1.73 -2.42 11.23
CA ALA A 126 0.72 -2.21 10.21
C ALA A 126 -0.26 -3.39 10.13
N ASN A 127 -0.92 -3.71 11.24
CA ASN A 127 -1.96 -4.72 11.35
C ASN A 127 -3.12 -4.20 12.22
N THR A 128 -4.31 -4.76 12.01
CA THR A 128 -5.56 -4.30 12.63
C THR A 128 -5.48 -4.24 14.16
N ASP A 129 -4.87 -5.24 14.79
CA ASP A 129 -4.80 -5.33 16.25
C ASP A 129 -3.86 -4.27 16.85
N SER A 130 -2.72 -4.04 16.20
CA SER A 130 -1.76 -3.01 16.62
C SER A 130 -2.33 -1.61 16.41
N ILE A 131 -2.98 -1.38 15.28
CA ILE A 131 -3.62 -0.11 14.95
C ILE A 131 -4.72 0.23 15.97
N ALA A 132 -5.57 -0.72 16.35
CA ALA A 132 -6.61 -0.50 17.36
C ALA A 132 -6.03 -0.15 18.74
N LYS A 133 -4.90 -0.72 19.13
CA LYS A 133 -4.19 -0.38 20.38
C LYS A 133 -3.59 1.02 20.31
N ILE A 134 -2.92 1.35 19.20
CA ILE A 134 -2.31 2.66 18.95
C ILE A 134 -3.39 3.75 18.97
N GLU A 135 -4.51 3.53 18.31
CA GLU A 135 -5.66 4.44 18.29
C GLU A 135 -6.17 4.74 19.71
N LYS A 136 -6.37 3.70 20.50
CA LYS A 136 -6.81 3.84 21.89
C LYS A 136 -5.83 4.63 22.75
N GLU A 137 -4.54 4.53 22.46
CA GLU A 137 -3.50 5.26 23.16
C GLU A 137 -3.45 6.74 22.73
N ILE A 138 -3.57 6.99 21.43
CA ILE A 138 -3.59 8.36 20.87
C ILE A 138 -4.85 9.11 21.30
N LYS A 139 -6.02 8.46 21.30
CA LYS A 139 -7.31 9.06 21.75
C LYS A 139 -7.33 9.45 23.23
N LYS A 140 -6.41 8.97 24.04
CA LYS A 140 -6.26 9.44 25.42
C LYS A 140 -5.74 10.87 25.50
N ASN A 141 -5.15 11.39 24.42
CA ASN A 141 -4.75 12.79 24.31
C ASN A 141 -5.99 13.64 24.00
N THR A 142 -6.34 14.51 24.93
CA THR A 142 -7.55 15.36 24.92
C THR A 142 -7.65 16.30 23.70
N ASN A 143 -6.55 16.54 22.98
CA ASN A 143 -6.46 17.48 21.86
C ASN A 143 -6.58 16.84 20.47
N VAL A 144 -6.87 15.54 20.41
CA VAL A 144 -7.08 14.79 19.16
C VAL A 144 -8.58 14.68 18.94
N GLN A 145 -9.09 15.29 17.86
CA GLN A 145 -10.52 15.22 17.54
C GLN A 145 -10.91 13.87 16.95
N ALA A 146 -10.10 13.36 16.04
CA ALA A 146 -10.36 12.08 15.37
C ALA A 146 -9.05 11.47 14.86
N VAL A 147 -9.06 10.15 14.70
CA VAL A 147 -8.02 9.40 14.01
C VAL A 147 -8.67 8.82 12.76
N SER A 148 -8.20 9.22 11.59
CA SER A 148 -8.71 8.74 10.30
C SER A 148 -7.70 7.81 9.64
N TYR A 149 -8.17 6.68 9.13
CA TYR A 149 -7.34 5.69 8.44
C TYR A 149 -7.58 5.76 6.93
N THR A 150 -6.54 5.92 6.15
CA THR A 150 -6.66 6.12 4.71
C THR A 150 -6.95 4.82 3.94
N HIS A 151 -6.76 3.63 4.53
CA HIS A 151 -6.83 2.37 3.78
C HIS A 151 -7.64 1.21 4.41
N LEU A 152 -8.22 1.35 5.60
CA LEU A 152 -8.92 0.24 6.27
C LEU A 152 -10.46 0.28 6.16
N ARG A 153 -11.04 1.26 5.46
CA ARG A 153 -12.49 1.43 5.35
C ARG A 153 -13.20 0.50 4.36
N ALA A 154 -12.49 -0.36 3.67
CA ALA A 154 -13.09 -1.26 2.67
C ALA A 154 -13.76 -2.51 3.25
N HIS A 155 -13.64 -2.80 4.56
CA HIS A 155 -14.13 -4.06 5.13
C HIS A 155 -15.14 -3.94 6.28
N GLU A 156 -15.56 -2.73 6.67
CA GLU A 156 -16.48 -2.57 7.82
C GLU A 156 -17.95 -2.31 7.44
N THR A 157 -18.32 -2.42 6.16
CA THR A 157 -19.72 -2.19 5.74
C THR A 157 -20.59 -3.45 5.78
N ASP A 158 -20.06 -4.62 6.13
CA ASP A 158 -20.82 -5.88 6.09
C ASP A 158 -21.31 -6.40 7.47
N SER A 159 -21.26 -5.59 8.52
CA SER A 159 -21.65 -6.07 9.86
C SER A 159 -22.91 -5.47 10.46
N TYR A 160 -23.74 -4.78 9.65
CA TYR A 160 -25.06 -4.28 10.08
C TYR A 160 -26.15 -4.65 9.07
N LEU A 161 -26.47 -5.94 8.96
CA LEU A 161 -27.76 -6.46 8.49
C LEU A 161 -28.19 -7.61 9.39
#